data_13cf1101c028ad88c5636bfd5631b19f
#
_entry.id   13cf1101c028ad88c5636bfd5631b19f
#
_cell.length_a   1.000
_cell.length_b   1.000
_cell.length_c   1.000
_cell.angle_alpha   90.00
_cell.angle_beta   90.00
_cell.angle_gamma   90.00
#
_symmetry.space_group_name_H-M   'P 1'
#
loop_
_entity.id
_entity.type
_entity.pdbx_description
1 polymer ?
#
loop_
_entity_poly.entity_id
_entity_poly.type
_entity_poly.pdbx_seq_one_letter_code
_entity_poly.pdbx_strand_id
1 'polypeptide(L)'
;MKVLFISKLEGHKWQGPTHSVPMQIKHQSNIDEVLWVNLCASINPEWKDLPYYRESEKGLKTRLADMPADFQKPDIVVFEGVYEYPFAGLVYDLWARKIPYVAVPRSALTADAQKKKPLKKLLGNMAFFNVFVGKAAAIQYLTAAEQKDSAKWKTPSFVVPNGMLPKERTKQTFSNEGLIFSYIGRMEQYQKGLDLLVSACSRIVRELRAAKVTIHLYGPDREGSFAQLREELARYSLEDIIFLHDGVFGEDKERVQLESDAFIMTSRFEGLPMGMIEALAYGLPALATTGTNLAEEIRDAEAGWTSDNSVDGIAQMLRAAVADKDRYPERSQNALGLSAQYNWQAIAEKTHGEFSNIINRGK
;
A
#
# COMPACT_ATOMS: atom_id res chain seq x y z
N MET A 1 -0.69 -25.91 5.81
CA MET A 1 -1.92 -25.71 6.63
C MET A 1 -3.07 -25.32 5.74
N LYS A 2 -4.33 -25.42 6.22
CA LYS A 2 -5.52 -24.96 5.50
C LYS A 2 -5.85 -23.53 5.87
N VAL A 3 -5.65 -22.59 4.95
CA VAL A 3 -5.85 -21.16 5.15
C VAL A 3 -7.06 -20.68 4.34
N LEU A 4 -8.08 -20.17 5.04
CA LEU A 4 -9.28 -19.61 4.41
C LEU A 4 -9.16 -18.09 4.38
N PHE A 5 -9.03 -17.50 3.19
CA PHE A 5 -9.04 -16.05 2.99
C PHE A 5 -10.45 -15.55 2.71
N ILE A 6 -10.85 -14.49 3.42
CA ILE A 6 -12.16 -13.85 3.26
C ILE A 6 -11.94 -12.40 2.82
N SER A 7 -12.56 -12.01 1.72
CA SER A 7 -12.55 -10.65 1.23
C SER A 7 -13.96 -10.16 0.87
N LYS A 8 -14.07 -8.86 0.66
CA LYS A 8 -15.26 -8.22 0.07
C LYS A 8 -14.78 -7.17 -0.92
N LEU A 9 -14.29 -7.63 -2.06
CA LEU A 9 -13.63 -6.82 -3.09
C LEU A 9 -14.45 -6.85 -4.38
N GLU A 10 -14.84 -5.68 -4.87
CA GLU A 10 -15.56 -5.54 -6.14
C GLU A 10 -14.65 -5.72 -7.37
N GLY A 11 -13.34 -5.57 -7.20
CA GLY A 11 -12.35 -5.82 -8.26
C GLY A 11 -12.00 -4.59 -9.10
N HIS A 12 -12.27 -3.39 -8.62
CA HIS A 12 -11.90 -2.16 -9.32
C HIS A 12 -10.38 -1.97 -9.39
N LYS A 13 -9.84 -1.74 -10.61
CA LYS A 13 -8.40 -1.65 -10.89
C LYS A 13 -7.65 -0.56 -10.11
N TRP A 14 -8.35 0.48 -9.64
CA TRP A 14 -7.76 1.58 -8.86
C TRP A 14 -7.67 1.33 -7.35
N GLN A 15 -8.19 0.20 -6.88
CA GLN A 15 -8.13 -0.17 -5.46
C GLN A 15 -6.89 -1.04 -5.21
N GLY A 16 -6.03 -0.62 -4.28
CA GLY A 16 -4.83 -1.37 -3.92
C GLY A 16 -5.07 -2.84 -3.55
N PRO A 17 -6.07 -3.16 -2.71
CA PRO A 17 -6.40 -4.54 -2.36
C PRO A 17 -6.78 -5.43 -3.56
N THR A 18 -7.33 -4.85 -4.65
CA THR A 18 -7.64 -5.59 -5.88
C THR A 18 -6.41 -6.26 -6.51
N HIS A 19 -5.23 -5.67 -6.32
CA HIS A 19 -3.96 -6.21 -6.83
C HIS A 19 -3.22 -7.02 -5.78
N SER A 20 -3.16 -6.52 -4.53
CA SER A 20 -2.33 -7.14 -3.50
C SER A 20 -2.93 -8.41 -2.90
N VAL A 21 -4.26 -8.49 -2.72
CA VAL A 21 -4.91 -9.68 -2.13
C VAL A 21 -4.76 -10.91 -3.02
N PRO A 22 -5.07 -10.87 -4.33
CA PRO A 22 -4.86 -12.02 -5.20
C PRO A 22 -3.41 -12.48 -5.25
N MET A 23 -2.46 -11.54 -5.28
CA MET A 23 -1.03 -11.86 -5.31
C MET A 23 -0.55 -12.50 -4.01
N GLN A 24 -0.99 -11.98 -2.86
CA GLN A 24 -0.74 -12.59 -1.55
C GLN A 24 -1.23 -14.03 -1.52
N ILE A 25 -2.47 -14.28 -1.91
CA ILE A 25 -3.08 -15.61 -1.89
C ILE A 25 -2.40 -16.54 -2.89
N LYS A 26 -2.07 -16.04 -4.08
CA LYS A 26 -1.35 -16.81 -5.10
C LYS A 26 0.00 -17.33 -4.57
N HIS A 27 0.78 -16.49 -3.92
CA HIS A 27 2.07 -16.93 -3.37
C HIS A 27 1.91 -17.78 -2.11
N GLN A 28 0.87 -17.51 -1.31
CA GLN A 28 0.55 -18.37 -0.17
C GLN A 28 0.11 -19.77 -0.62
N SER A 29 -0.57 -19.92 -1.78
CA SER A 29 -0.98 -21.21 -2.32
C SER A 29 0.18 -22.12 -2.76
N ASN A 30 1.40 -21.59 -2.89
CA ASN A 30 2.60 -22.38 -3.14
C ASN A 30 3.13 -23.08 -1.87
N ILE A 31 2.68 -22.64 -0.69
CA ILE A 31 3.17 -23.12 0.62
C ILE A 31 2.05 -23.83 1.39
N ASP A 32 0.83 -23.33 1.30
CA ASP A 32 -0.32 -23.78 2.06
C ASP A 32 -1.47 -24.20 1.14
N GLU A 33 -2.37 -25.01 1.65
CA GLU A 33 -3.66 -25.29 1.02
C GLU A 33 -4.58 -24.08 1.26
N VAL A 34 -4.95 -23.34 0.20
CA VAL A 34 -5.72 -22.11 0.34
C VAL A 34 -7.09 -22.17 -0.32
N LEU A 35 -8.05 -21.48 0.28
CA LEU A 35 -9.32 -21.13 -0.33
C LEU A 35 -9.55 -19.64 -0.15
N TRP A 36 -9.90 -18.95 -1.23
CA TRP A 36 -10.28 -17.54 -1.20
C TRP A 36 -11.78 -17.39 -1.47
N VAL A 37 -12.51 -16.88 -0.49
CA VAL A 37 -13.94 -16.60 -0.62
C VAL A 37 -14.19 -15.10 -0.59
N ASN A 38 -14.69 -14.58 -1.71
CA ASN A 38 -15.10 -13.19 -1.84
C ASN A 38 -16.59 -13.05 -1.52
N LEU A 39 -16.94 -12.20 -0.55
CA LEU A 39 -18.33 -12.03 -0.07
C LEU A 39 -19.17 -11.06 -0.92
N CYS A 40 -18.74 -10.71 -2.11
CA CYS A 40 -19.51 -9.97 -3.11
C CYS A 40 -19.13 -10.43 -4.51
N ALA A 41 -19.97 -10.13 -5.48
CA ALA A 41 -19.64 -10.33 -6.89
C ALA A 41 -18.47 -9.43 -7.29
N SER A 42 -17.53 -9.99 -8.06
CA SER A 42 -16.40 -9.25 -8.59
C SER A 42 -16.60 -8.94 -10.08
N ILE A 43 -16.19 -7.73 -10.48
CA ILE A 43 -16.11 -7.34 -11.89
C ILE A 43 -14.77 -7.77 -12.54
N ASN A 44 -13.83 -8.34 -11.75
CA ASN A 44 -12.54 -8.81 -12.28
C ASN A 44 -12.68 -10.26 -12.78
N PRO A 45 -12.66 -10.52 -14.11
CA PRO A 45 -12.85 -11.85 -14.67
C PRO A 45 -11.67 -12.79 -14.33
N GLU A 46 -10.44 -12.26 -14.20
CA GLU A 46 -9.24 -13.05 -13.95
C GLU A 46 -9.29 -13.84 -12.63
N TRP A 47 -10.05 -13.34 -11.64
CA TRP A 47 -10.17 -14.05 -10.37
C TRP A 47 -10.97 -15.33 -10.49
N LYS A 48 -11.96 -15.38 -11.41
CA LYS A 48 -12.84 -16.54 -11.61
C LYS A 48 -12.10 -17.76 -12.15
N ASP A 49 -10.97 -17.53 -12.82
CA ASP A 49 -10.12 -18.59 -13.36
C ASP A 49 -9.15 -19.18 -12.33
N LEU A 50 -9.06 -18.59 -11.11
CA LEU A 50 -8.20 -19.09 -10.05
C LEU A 50 -8.83 -20.33 -9.38
N PRO A 51 -8.11 -21.47 -9.28
CA PRO A 51 -8.68 -22.73 -8.79
C PRO A 51 -9.13 -22.65 -7.33
N TYR A 52 -8.56 -21.75 -6.57
CA TYR A 52 -8.84 -21.54 -5.14
C TYR A 52 -9.80 -20.37 -4.89
N TYR A 53 -10.34 -19.70 -5.92
CA TYR A 53 -11.28 -18.58 -5.77
C TYR A 53 -12.74 -19.02 -5.83
N ARG A 54 -13.57 -18.44 -4.97
CA ARG A 54 -15.04 -18.59 -4.98
C ARG A 54 -15.70 -17.26 -4.64
N GLU A 55 -16.85 -16.98 -5.25
CA GLU A 55 -17.76 -15.92 -4.86
C GLU A 55 -18.88 -16.49 -4.00
N SER A 56 -19.23 -15.81 -2.92
CA SER A 56 -20.38 -16.20 -2.11
C SER A 56 -21.62 -15.37 -2.47
N GLU A 57 -22.66 -16.02 -2.97
CA GLU A 57 -23.96 -15.40 -3.20
C GLU A 57 -24.67 -14.98 -1.90
N LYS A 58 -24.29 -15.57 -0.77
CA LYS A 58 -24.86 -15.28 0.56
C LYS A 58 -24.27 -14.03 1.21
N GLY A 59 -23.17 -13.47 0.67
CA GLY A 59 -22.48 -12.29 1.21
C GLY A 59 -22.16 -12.45 2.70
N LEU A 60 -22.56 -11.51 3.54
CA LEU A 60 -22.32 -11.56 4.99
C LEU A 60 -23.04 -12.72 5.73
N LYS A 61 -24.02 -13.38 5.10
CA LYS A 61 -24.70 -14.55 5.67
C LYS A 61 -23.93 -15.86 5.46
N THR A 62 -22.81 -15.81 4.73
CA THR A 62 -21.95 -16.98 4.50
C THR A 62 -21.52 -17.62 5.82
N ARG A 63 -21.54 -18.95 5.86
CA ARG A 63 -21.17 -19.79 7.02
C ARG A 63 -20.06 -20.77 6.64
N LEU A 64 -19.38 -21.35 7.64
CA LEU A 64 -18.39 -22.42 7.38
C LEU A 64 -19.03 -23.64 6.69
N ALA A 65 -20.30 -23.92 6.95
CA ALA A 65 -21.04 -25.01 6.29
C ALA A 65 -21.22 -24.79 4.77
N ASP A 66 -21.05 -23.56 4.27
CA ASP A 66 -21.15 -23.25 2.84
C ASP A 66 -19.81 -23.48 2.10
N MET A 67 -18.74 -23.77 2.84
CA MET A 67 -17.43 -24.05 2.27
C MET A 67 -17.37 -25.48 1.71
N PRO A 68 -16.48 -25.77 0.75
CA PRO A 68 -16.12 -27.15 0.41
C PRO A 68 -15.77 -27.96 1.67
N ALA A 69 -16.06 -29.28 1.65
CA ALA A 69 -15.91 -30.15 2.82
C ALA A 69 -14.55 -30.00 3.51
N ASP A 70 -13.47 -29.88 2.72
CA ASP A 70 -12.09 -29.74 3.19
C ASP A 70 -11.81 -28.41 3.90
N PHE A 71 -12.63 -27.37 3.64
CA PHE A 71 -12.52 -26.03 4.22
C PHE A 71 -13.62 -25.70 5.23
N GLN A 72 -14.46 -26.64 5.60
CA GLN A 72 -15.44 -26.45 6.70
C GLN A 72 -14.77 -26.40 8.08
N LYS A 73 -13.50 -26.83 8.18
CA LYS A 73 -12.67 -26.72 9.36
C LYS A 73 -11.25 -26.29 8.97
N PRO A 74 -11.06 -25.02 8.59
CA PRO A 74 -9.74 -24.47 8.26
C PRO A 74 -8.87 -24.40 9.53
N ASP A 75 -7.55 -24.44 9.36
CA ASP A 75 -6.60 -24.25 10.47
C ASP A 75 -6.58 -22.80 10.94
N ILE A 76 -6.73 -21.85 10.00
CA ILE A 76 -6.76 -20.42 10.26
C ILE A 76 -7.60 -19.70 9.20
N VAL A 77 -8.23 -18.58 9.58
CA VAL A 77 -8.99 -17.71 8.66
C VAL A 77 -8.37 -16.33 8.61
N VAL A 78 -8.26 -15.72 7.43
CA VAL A 78 -7.72 -14.37 7.22
C VAL A 78 -8.82 -13.47 6.68
N PHE A 79 -9.14 -12.38 7.38
CA PHE A 79 -10.07 -11.36 6.92
C PHE A 79 -9.32 -10.18 6.31
N GLU A 80 -9.50 -9.98 5.01
CA GLU A 80 -8.93 -8.87 4.26
C GLU A 80 -9.78 -7.60 4.40
N GLY A 81 -9.49 -6.82 5.42
CA GLY A 81 -10.27 -5.70 5.91
C GLY A 81 -10.85 -5.95 7.30
N VAL A 82 -11.54 -4.96 7.84
CA VAL A 82 -12.21 -5.03 9.15
C VAL A 82 -13.67 -4.60 9.06
N TYR A 83 -13.93 -3.40 8.54
CA TYR A 83 -15.27 -2.80 8.55
C TYR A 83 -16.21 -3.35 7.46
N GLU A 84 -15.70 -4.23 6.61
CA GLU A 84 -16.44 -4.92 5.54
C GLU A 84 -17.32 -6.06 6.05
N TYR A 85 -17.14 -6.50 7.30
CA TYR A 85 -17.73 -7.72 7.87
C TYR A 85 -18.68 -7.49 9.07
N PRO A 86 -19.54 -6.46 9.08
CA PRO A 86 -20.45 -6.26 10.20
C PRO A 86 -21.37 -7.47 10.37
N PHE A 87 -21.35 -8.07 11.56
CA PHE A 87 -22.21 -9.20 11.93
C PHE A 87 -22.13 -10.39 10.94
N ALA A 88 -20.99 -10.61 10.29
CA ALA A 88 -20.82 -11.70 9.33
C ALA A 88 -21.05 -13.07 9.99
N GLY A 89 -21.87 -13.92 9.34
CA GLY A 89 -22.22 -15.24 9.86
C GLY A 89 -21.03 -16.13 10.13
N LEU A 90 -20.02 -16.07 9.24
CA LEU A 90 -18.76 -16.80 9.39
C LEU A 90 -18.03 -16.48 10.70
N VAL A 91 -18.04 -15.23 11.14
CA VAL A 91 -17.37 -14.81 12.39
C VAL A 91 -17.95 -15.53 13.60
N TYR A 92 -19.27 -15.70 13.65
CA TYR A 92 -19.93 -16.43 14.74
C TYR A 92 -19.59 -17.92 14.72
N ASP A 93 -19.42 -18.53 13.53
CA ASP A 93 -18.96 -19.92 13.41
C ASP A 93 -17.55 -20.09 13.95
N LEU A 94 -16.64 -19.15 13.63
CA LEU A 94 -15.26 -19.18 14.12
C LEU A 94 -15.23 -19.09 15.65
N TRP A 95 -16.01 -18.18 16.24
CA TRP A 95 -16.09 -18.06 17.69
C TRP A 95 -16.65 -19.32 18.36
N ALA A 96 -17.71 -19.89 17.80
CA ALA A 96 -18.34 -21.10 18.35
C ALA A 96 -17.42 -22.33 18.27
N ARG A 97 -16.62 -22.43 17.20
CA ARG A 97 -15.70 -23.57 16.97
C ARG A 97 -14.28 -23.33 17.45
N LYS A 98 -13.99 -22.14 18.00
CA LYS A 98 -12.65 -21.70 18.45
C LYS A 98 -11.58 -21.79 17.35
N ILE A 99 -11.96 -21.51 16.09
CA ILE A 99 -11.03 -21.47 14.96
C ILE A 99 -10.33 -20.10 14.99
N PRO A 100 -8.98 -20.06 14.99
CA PRO A 100 -8.25 -18.81 15.01
C PRO A 100 -8.43 -18.02 13.72
N TYR A 101 -8.43 -16.68 13.82
CA TYR A 101 -8.45 -15.81 12.65
C TYR A 101 -7.56 -14.60 12.83
N VAL A 102 -7.08 -14.10 11.71
CA VAL A 102 -6.27 -12.89 11.58
C VAL A 102 -7.10 -11.82 10.87
N ALA A 103 -7.02 -10.58 11.36
CA ALA A 103 -7.59 -9.41 10.70
C ALA A 103 -6.47 -8.59 10.03
N VAL A 104 -6.65 -8.22 8.76
CA VAL A 104 -5.72 -7.39 7.98
C VAL A 104 -6.38 -6.03 7.73
N PRO A 105 -6.18 -5.01 8.58
CA PRO A 105 -6.99 -3.78 8.57
C PRO A 105 -6.71 -2.83 7.40
N ARG A 106 -5.56 -2.94 6.74
CA ARG A 106 -5.18 -2.08 5.61
C ARG A 106 -5.41 -0.60 5.92
N SER A 107 -4.83 -0.15 7.04
CA SER A 107 -4.91 1.19 7.64
C SER A 107 -6.27 1.56 8.26
N ALA A 108 -7.29 0.71 8.22
CA ALA A 108 -8.63 1.05 8.74
C ALA A 108 -8.65 1.26 10.26
N LEU A 109 -7.68 0.72 11.01
CA LEU A 109 -7.59 0.79 12.47
C LEU A 109 -6.70 1.93 12.99
N THR A 110 -5.98 2.66 12.12
CA THR A 110 -5.12 3.79 12.50
C THR A 110 -5.91 4.93 13.16
N ALA A 111 -5.24 5.74 13.97
CA ALA A 111 -5.86 6.87 14.67
C ALA A 111 -6.56 7.84 13.69
N ASP A 112 -5.93 8.15 12.55
CA ASP A 112 -6.50 9.05 11.56
C ASP A 112 -7.66 8.41 10.79
N ALA A 113 -7.58 7.13 10.46
CA ALA A 113 -8.71 6.43 9.88
C ALA A 113 -9.92 6.45 10.81
N GLN A 114 -9.72 6.40 12.13
CA GLN A 114 -10.82 6.45 13.11
C GLN A 114 -11.52 7.82 13.17
N LYS A 115 -10.83 8.91 12.79
CA LYS A 115 -11.41 10.26 12.71
C LYS A 115 -12.35 10.43 11.50
N LYS A 116 -12.22 9.60 10.46
CA LYS A 116 -13.15 9.61 9.31
C LYS A 116 -14.49 8.96 9.70
N LYS A 117 -15.59 9.70 9.58
CA LYS A 117 -16.95 9.28 9.98
C LYS A 117 -17.04 8.79 11.44
N PRO A 118 -16.61 9.61 12.43
CA PRO A 118 -16.31 9.16 13.79
C PRO A 118 -17.53 8.55 14.50
N LEU A 119 -18.72 9.14 14.37
CA LEU A 119 -19.94 8.61 15.00
C LEU A 119 -20.33 7.22 14.45
N LYS A 120 -20.24 7.02 13.12
CA LYS A 120 -20.54 5.71 12.51
C LYS A 120 -19.56 4.65 12.99
N LYS A 121 -18.26 4.99 13.08
CA LYS A 121 -17.25 4.06 13.58
C LYS A 121 -17.39 3.80 15.06
N LEU A 122 -17.69 4.82 15.86
CA LEU A 122 -17.92 4.65 17.30
C LEU A 122 -19.05 3.64 17.54
N LEU A 123 -20.19 3.83 16.92
CA LEU A 123 -21.34 2.92 17.06
C LEU A 123 -21.03 1.51 16.55
N GLY A 124 -20.40 1.38 15.38
CA GLY A 124 -19.99 0.10 14.83
C GLY A 124 -18.97 -0.64 15.69
N ASN A 125 -17.98 0.10 16.23
CA ASN A 125 -16.98 -0.45 17.14
C ASN A 125 -17.64 -0.96 18.44
N MET A 126 -18.56 -0.21 19.02
CA MET A 126 -19.29 -0.63 20.24
C MET A 126 -20.19 -1.85 19.95
N ALA A 127 -20.87 -1.88 18.82
CA ALA A 127 -21.82 -2.93 18.50
C ALA A 127 -21.16 -4.26 18.08
N PHE A 128 -20.00 -4.22 17.42
CA PHE A 128 -19.41 -5.44 16.83
C PHE A 128 -17.89 -5.41 16.74
N PHE A 129 -17.26 -4.35 16.17
CA PHE A 129 -15.87 -4.43 15.73
C PHE A 129 -14.85 -4.49 16.86
N ASN A 130 -15.14 -3.92 18.05
CA ASN A 130 -14.26 -4.11 19.22
C ASN A 130 -14.16 -5.59 19.62
N VAL A 131 -15.28 -6.32 19.55
CA VAL A 131 -15.30 -7.76 19.85
C VAL A 131 -14.63 -8.55 18.72
N PHE A 132 -14.93 -8.21 17.46
CA PHE A 132 -14.34 -8.85 16.29
C PHE A 132 -12.81 -8.72 16.29
N VAL A 133 -12.29 -7.51 16.46
CA VAL A 133 -10.84 -7.27 16.51
C VAL A 133 -10.24 -7.86 17.80
N GLY A 134 -10.90 -7.70 18.95
CA GLY A 134 -10.41 -8.19 20.24
C GLY A 134 -10.34 -9.70 20.38
N LYS A 135 -11.17 -10.44 19.62
CA LYS A 135 -11.17 -11.92 19.58
C LYS A 135 -10.32 -12.48 18.43
N ALA A 136 -9.75 -11.66 17.57
CA ALA A 136 -8.81 -12.11 16.57
C ALA A 136 -7.57 -12.70 17.27
N ALA A 137 -7.05 -13.79 16.74
CA ALA A 137 -5.81 -14.39 17.24
C ALA A 137 -4.62 -13.47 17.04
N ALA A 138 -4.63 -12.69 15.94
CA ALA A 138 -3.70 -11.60 15.70
C ALA A 138 -4.26 -10.58 14.70
N ILE A 139 -3.62 -9.39 14.65
CA ILE A 139 -3.77 -8.41 13.58
C ILE A 139 -2.50 -8.41 12.73
N GLN A 140 -2.64 -8.55 11.43
CA GLN A 140 -1.54 -8.36 10.49
C GLN A 140 -1.57 -6.91 10.00
N TYR A 141 -0.53 -6.14 10.34
CA TYR A 141 -0.30 -4.82 9.80
C TYR A 141 0.65 -4.87 8.59
N LEU A 142 0.52 -3.92 7.68
CA LEU A 142 1.38 -3.86 6.50
C LEU A 142 2.70 -3.12 6.76
N THR A 143 2.74 -2.26 7.78
CA THR A 143 3.95 -1.52 8.19
C THR A 143 4.03 -1.40 9.70
N ALA A 144 5.25 -1.19 10.22
CA ALA A 144 5.46 -0.89 11.64
C ALA A 144 4.78 0.44 12.06
N ALA A 145 4.73 1.42 11.16
CA ALA A 145 4.03 2.67 11.40
C ALA A 145 2.51 2.46 11.53
N GLU A 146 1.88 1.66 10.67
CA GLU A 146 0.47 1.28 10.80
C GLU A 146 0.20 0.60 12.15
N GLN A 147 1.08 -0.33 12.57
CA GLN A 147 0.99 -1.01 13.86
C GLN A 147 1.05 -0.01 15.03
N LYS A 148 2.01 0.91 15.01
CA LYS A 148 2.18 1.96 16.03
C LYS A 148 0.96 2.88 16.10
N ASP A 149 0.45 3.34 14.95
CA ASP A 149 -0.73 4.20 14.85
C ASP A 149 -2.04 3.52 15.28
N SER A 150 -2.04 2.19 15.29
CA SER A 150 -3.15 1.34 15.71
C SER A 150 -3.02 0.83 17.15
N ALA A 151 -2.10 1.33 17.95
CA ALA A 151 -1.72 0.81 19.28
C ALA A 151 -2.85 0.78 20.32
N LYS A 152 -3.98 1.47 20.09
CA LYS A 152 -5.17 1.36 20.95
C LYS A 152 -5.80 -0.04 20.92
N TRP A 153 -5.59 -0.80 19.85
CA TRP A 153 -6.09 -2.15 19.69
C TRP A 153 -5.10 -3.12 20.34
N LYS A 154 -5.51 -3.74 21.48
CA LYS A 154 -4.62 -4.56 22.33
C LYS A 154 -4.47 -6.01 21.89
N THR A 155 -5.06 -6.38 20.73
CA THR A 155 -4.91 -7.70 20.14
C THR A 155 -3.45 -7.95 19.75
N PRO A 156 -2.90 -9.17 19.95
CA PRO A 156 -1.57 -9.51 19.44
C PRO A 156 -1.43 -9.15 17.96
N SER A 157 -0.26 -8.74 17.54
CA SER A 157 -0.09 -8.29 16.15
C SER A 157 1.32 -8.57 15.63
N PHE A 158 1.42 -8.64 14.31
CA PHE A 158 2.68 -8.78 13.58
C PHE A 158 2.66 -7.92 12.33
N VAL A 159 3.85 -7.68 11.75
CA VAL A 159 4.01 -6.87 10.54
C VAL A 159 4.46 -7.77 9.40
N VAL A 160 3.60 -7.87 8.38
CA VAL A 160 3.89 -8.52 7.10
C VAL A 160 3.34 -7.61 5.99
N PRO A 161 4.22 -7.00 5.17
CA PRO A 161 3.82 -6.07 4.13
C PRO A 161 3.18 -6.80 2.93
N ASN A 162 2.65 -6.02 1.97
CA ASN A 162 2.40 -6.53 0.63
C ASN A 162 3.72 -6.73 -0.11
N GLY A 163 3.75 -7.71 -1.00
CA GLY A 163 4.90 -7.97 -1.84
C GLY A 163 4.87 -7.21 -3.17
N MET A 164 5.97 -7.36 -3.89
CA MET A 164 6.17 -6.91 -5.26
C MET A 164 6.83 -8.02 -6.06
N LEU A 165 6.50 -8.12 -7.36
CA LEU A 165 7.24 -8.98 -8.28
C LEU A 165 8.53 -8.25 -8.69
N PRO A 166 9.67 -8.95 -8.75
CA PRO A 166 10.88 -8.42 -9.34
C PRO A 166 10.61 -7.88 -10.73
N LYS A 167 11.30 -6.81 -11.11
CA LYS A 167 11.20 -6.24 -12.45
C LYS A 167 12.27 -6.82 -13.36
N GLU A 168 11.88 -7.16 -14.60
CA GLU A 168 12.81 -7.69 -15.62
C GLU A 168 13.78 -6.60 -16.11
N ARG A 169 13.31 -5.36 -16.15
CA ARG A 169 14.08 -4.19 -16.55
C ARG A 169 14.23 -3.23 -15.38
N THR A 170 15.43 -2.72 -15.19
CA THR A 170 15.73 -1.75 -14.13
C THR A 170 16.46 -0.55 -14.69
N LYS A 171 16.41 0.57 -13.99
CA LYS A 171 17.10 1.80 -14.34
C LYS A 171 18.60 1.55 -14.42
N GLN A 172 19.22 1.87 -15.58
CA GLN A 172 20.64 1.67 -15.81
C GLN A 172 21.43 2.98 -15.91
N THR A 173 20.76 4.04 -16.36
CA THR A 173 21.42 5.33 -16.63
C THR A 173 20.60 6.48 -16.05
N PHE A 174 21.29 7.51 -15.57
CA PHE A 174 20.70 8.72 -15.03
C PHE A 174 21.07 9.92 -15.90
N SER A 175 20.19 10.91 -15.96
CA SER A 175 20.40 12.09 -16.80
C SER A 175 21.57 12.96 -16.28
N ASN A 176 22.44 13.38 -17.20
CA ASN A 176 23.50 14.34 -16.91
C ASN A 176 23.08 15.80 -17.13
N GLU A 177 22.01 16.04 -17.90
CA GLU A 177 21.60 17.41 -18.31
C GLU A 177 20.47 18.02 -17.47
N GLY A 178 19.71 17.21 -16.77
CA GLY A 178 18.58 17.61 -15.92
C GLY A 178 18.18 16.45 -15.05
N LEU A 179 17.12 16.59 -14.24
CA LEU A 179 16.59 15.51 -13.41
C LEU A 179 15.08 15.41 -13.65
N ILE A 180 14.62 14.19 -13.85
CA ILE A 180 13.19 13.88 -14.05
C ILE A 180 12.70 13.12 -12.82
N PHE A 181 11.80 13.74 -12.05
CA PHE A 181 11.14 13.08 -10.94
C PHE A 181 9.73 12.68 -11.34
N SER A 182 9.32 11.48 -11.02
CA SER A 182 7.96 11.00 -11.27
C SER A 182 7.19 10.70 -10.00
N TYR A 183 5.91 10.97 -10.04
CA TYR A 183 4.91 10.48 -9.11
C TYR A 183 3.88 9.68 -9.89
N ILE A 184 3.50 8.51 -9.41
CA ILE A 184 2.42 7.71 -9.98
C ILE A 184 1.45 7.33 -8.86
N GLY A 185 0.24 7.89 -8.90
CA GLY A 185 -0.76 7.66 -7.88
C GLY A 185 -2.03 8.48 -8.10
N ARG A 186 -3.03 8.31 -7.26
CA ARG A 186 -4.25 9.13 -7.31
C ARG A 186 -3.91 10.60 -7.08
N MET A 187 -4.47 11.49 -7.89
CA MET A 187 -4.33 12.94 -7.69
C MET A 187 -5.27 13.39 -6.57
N GLU A 188 -4.84 13.24 -5.34
CA GLU A 188 -5.54 13.64 -4.12
C GLU A 188 -4.64 14.59 -3.33
N GLN A 189 -4.94 15.88 -3.37
CA GLN A 189 -4.04 16.93 -2.87
C GLN A 189 -3.63 16.72 -1.41
N TYR A 190 -4.61 16.56 -0.52
CA TYR A 190 -4.34 16.53 0.91
C TYR A 190 -3.60 15.25 1.33
N GLN A 191 -4.14 14.08 1.00
CA GLN A 191 -3.53 12.82 1.43
C GLN A 191 -2.14 12.65 0.82
N LYS A 192 -2.01 12.91 -0.49
CA LYS A 192 -0.76 12.74 -1.24
C LYS A 192 0.21 13.90 -1.08
N GLY A 193 -0.20 14.97 -0.38
CA GLY A 193 0.64 16.13 -0.10
C GLY A 193 1.11 16.86 -1.35
N LEU A 194 0.30 16.83 -2.44
CA LEU A 194 0.66 17.50 -3.70
C LEU A 194 0.68 19.02 -3.53
N ASP A 195 -0.16 19.57 -2.67
CA ASP A 195 -0.14 20.96 -2.23
C ASP A 195 1.17 21.33 -1.49
N LEU A 196 1.69 20.41 -0.67
CA LEU A 196 2.99 20.60 0.00
C LEU A 196 4.13 20.59 -1.02
N LEU A 197 4.08 19.68 -2.01
CA LEU A 197 5.07 19.62 -3.09
C LEU A 197 5.10 20.91 -3.91
N VAL A 198 3.94 21.38 -4.37
CA VAL A 198 3.82 22.65 -5.14
C VAL A 198 4.37 23.82 -4.31
N SER A 199 3.96 23.92 -3.03
CA SER A 199 4.45 24.96 -2.14
C SER A 199 5.96 24.87 -1.90
N ALA A 200 6.54 23.68 -1.78
CA ALA A 200 7.98 23.49 -1.63
C ALA A 200 8.74 23.91 -2.90
N CYS A 201 8.25 23.50 -4.07
CA CYS A 201 8.85 23.89 -5.36
C CYS A 201 8.82 25.42 -5.56
N SER A 202 7.76 26.11 -5.14
CA SER A 202 7.67 27.57 -5.25
C SER A 202 8.77 28.30 -4.47
N ARG A 203 9.22 27.74 -3.33
CA ARG A 203 10.29 28.32 -2.51
C ARG A 203 11.68 28.20 -3.14
N ILE A 204 11.88 27.21 -4.01
CA ILE A 204 13.17 26.88 -4.61
C ILE A 204 13.12 26.88 -6.14
N VAL A 205 12.16 27.58 -6.72
CA VAL A 205 11.90 27.58 -8.16
C VAL A 205 13.13 27.95 -9.01
N ARG A 206 13.95 28.91 -8.54
CA ARG A 206 15.18 29.30 -9.24
C ARG A 206 16.22 28.19 -9.26
N GLU A 207 16.33 27.45 -8.15
CA GLU A 207 17.26 26.34 -7.99
C GLU A 207 16.84 25.17 -8.87
N LEU A 208 15.54 24.83 -8.91
CA LEU A 208 15.00 23.77 -9.75
C LEU A 208 15.20 24.07 -11.24
N ARG A 209 14.95 25.33 -11.68
CA ARG A 209 15.19 25.75 -13.05
C ARG A 209 16.67 25.70 -13.42
N ALA A 210 17.55 26.17 -12.56
CA ALA A 210 19.00 26.13 -12.78
C ALA A 210 19.52 24.69 -12.95
N ALA A 211 18.94 23.75 -12.18
CA ALA A 211 19.27 22.31 -12.25
C ALA A 211 18.48 21.58 -13.34
N LYS A 212 17.61 22.25 -14.10
CA LYS A 212 16.71 21.67 -15.12
C LYS A 212 15.88 20.50 -14.58
N VAL A 213 15.32 20.66 -13.38
CA VAL A 213 14.45 19.65 -12.77
C VAL A 213 13.07 19.72 -13.38
N THR A 214 12.50 18.58 -13.74
CA THR A 214 11.09 18.43 -14.08
C THR A 214 10.44 17.37 -13.18
N ILE A 215 9.17 17.60 -12.80
CA ILE A 215 8.40 16.73 -11.93
C ILE A 215 7.12 16.35 -12.67
N HIS A 216 6.94 15.06 -12.94
CA HIS A 216 5.81 14.55 -13.70
C HIS A 216 4.85 13.80 -12.78
N LEU A 217 3.63 14.28 -12.63
CA LEU A 217 2.61 13.71 -11.76
C LEU A 217 1.59 12.93 -12.62
N TYR A 218 1.56 11.61 -12.46
CA TYR A 218 0.69 10.71 -13.20
C TYR A 218 -0.40 10.13 -12.31
N GLY A 219 -1.67 10.26 -12.73
CA GLY A 219 -2.75 9.60 -12.01
C GLY A 219 -4.14 10.10 -12.37
N PRO A 220 -5.18 9.34 -11.98
CA PRO A 220 -6.55 9.77 -12.18
C PRO A 220 -6.88 10.97 -11.28
N ASP A 221 -7.62 11.95 -11.85
CA ASP A 221 -8.15 13.07 -11.08
C ASP A 221 -9.10 12.58 -9.98
N ARG A 222 -8.98 13.15 -8.81
CA ARG A 222 -9.86 12.92 -7.68
C ARG A 222 -10.37 14.25 -7.14
N GLU A 223 -11.69 14.38 -7.06
CA GLU A 223 -12.36 15.54 -6.45
C GLU A 223 -11.97 16.87 -7.09
N GLY A 224 -11.59 16.89 -8.39
CA GLY A 224 -11.17 18.09 -9.10
C GLY A 224 -9.76 18.56 -8.77
N SER A 225 -8.91 17.68 -8.26
CA SER A 225 -7.52 18.03 -7.90
C SER A 225 -6.71 18.59 -9.05
N PHE A 226 -6.97 18.17 -10.30
CA PHE A 226 -6.27 18.73 -11.47
C PHE A 226 -6.54 20.22 -11.66
N ALA A 227 -7.79 20.66 -11.51
CA ALA A 227 -8.12 22.08 -11.66
C ALA A 227 -7.44 22.92 -10.57
N GLN A 228 -7.48 22.44 -9.33
CA GLN A 228 -6.84 23.11 -8.20
C GLN A 228 -5.32 23.14 -8.36
N LEU A 229 -4.68 22.05 -8.76
CA LEU A 229 -3.23 22.00 -9.00
C LEU A 229 -2.82 22.96 -10.13
N ARG A 230 -3.56 22.99 -11.25
CA ARG A 230 -3.27 23.95 -12.34
C ARG A 230 -3.34 25.40 -11.88
N GLU A 231 -4.31 25.76 -11.07
CA GLU A 231 -4.43 27.10 -10.50
C GLU A 231 -3.21 27.43 -9.60
N GLU A 232 -2.78 26.49 -8.76
CA GLU A 232 -1.61 26.69 -7.90
C GLU A 232 -0.31 26.77 -8.72
N LEU A 233 -0.14 25.91 -9.74
CA LEU A 233 1.02 25.95 -10.63
C LEU A 233 1.13 27.30 -11.34
N ALA A 234 0.02 27.82 -11.90
CA ALA A 234 -0.02 29.13 -12.53
C ALA A 234 0.28 30.25 -11.53
N ARG A 235 -0.29 30.20 -10.30
CA ARG A 235 -0.04 31.19 -9.24
C ARG A 235 1.44 31.31 -8.88
N TYR A 236 2.17 30.18 -8.86
CA TYR A 236 3.58 30.12 -8.49
C TYR A 236 4.52 30.09 -9.69
N SER A 237 4.00 30.16 -10.92
CA SER A 237 4.77 30.08 -12.18
C SER A 237 5.64 28.81 -12.21
N LEU A 238 5.02 27.64 -12.00
CA LEU A 238 5.67 26.33 -11.94
C LEU A 238 5.32 25.42 -13.12
N GLU A 239 4.62 25.91 -14.15
CA GLU A 239 4.14 25.13 -15.29
C GLU A 239 5.29 24.56 -16.16
N ASP A 240 6.48 25.12 -16.04
CA ASP A 240 7.71 24.63 -16.67
C ASP A 240 8.48 23.60 -15.82
N ILE A 241 8.05 23.36 -14.58
CA ILE A 241 8.67 22.43 -13.64
C ILE A 241 7.76 21.24 -13.36
N ILE A 242 6.46 21.46 -13.10
CA ILE A 242 5.52 20.41 -12.71
C ILE A 242 4.49 20.18 -13.81
N PHE A 243 4.44 18.94 -14.29
CA PHE A 243 3.56 18.50 -15.37
C PHE A 243 2.52 17.49 -14.86
N LEU A 244 1.25 17.72 -15.20
CA LEU A 244 0.13 16.86 -14.81
C LEU A 244 -0.26 15.96 -15.97
N HIS A 245 -0.35 14.67 -15.72
CA HIS A 245 -0.66 13.64 -16.70
C HIS A 245 -1.78 12.72 -16.21
N ASP A 246 -2.53 12.15 -17.14
CA ASP A 246 -3.47 11.08 -16.86
C ASP A 246 -2.76 9.83 -16.27
N GLY A 247 -3.55 8.91 -15.72
CA GLY A 247 -3.00 7.68 -15.12
C GLY A 247 -2.35 6.78 -16.17
N VAL A 248 -1.17 6.23 -15.84
CA VAL A 248 -0.39 5.31 -16.67
C VAL A 248 -0.44 3.88 -16.11
N PHE A 249 -0.46 2.89 -17.02
CA PHE A 249 -0.57 1.46 -16.69
C PHE A 249 0.31 0.63 -17.66
N GLY A 250 0.62 -0.61 -17.27
CA GLY A 250 1.35 -1.55 -18.12
C GLY A 250 2.68 -0.98 -18.60
N GLU A 251 2.94 -1.10 -19.91
CA GLU A 251 4.19 -0.68 -20.56
C GLU A 251 4.45 0.84 -20.45
N ASP A 252 3.40 1.67 -20.52
CA ASP A 252 3.56 3.12 -20.34
C ASP A 252 4.03 3.47 -18.93
N LYS A 253 3.53 2.76 -17.92
CA LYS A 253 3.99 2.93 -16.54
C LYS A 253 5.43 2.48 -16.38
N GLU A 254 5.82 1.35 -16.96
CA GLU A 254 7.20 0.89 -16.96
C GLU A 254 8.13 1.91 -17.63
N ARG A 255 7.74 2.43 -18.80
CA ARG A 255 8.49 3.46 -19.51
C ARG A 255 8.71 4.69 -18.63
N VAL A 256 7.67 5.23 -18.02
CA VAL A 256 7.77 6.38 -17.10
C VAL A 256 8.76 6.09 -15.96
N GLN A 257 8.70 4.90 -15.36
CA GLN A 257 9.63 4.52 -14.29
C GLN A 257 11.09 4.48 -14.79
N LEU A 258 11.33 3.88 -15.96
CA LEU A 258 12.69 3.75 -16.53
C LEU A 258 13.26 5.08 -17.04
N GLU A 259 12.42 6.01 -17.52
CA GLU A 259 12.83 7.34 -17.97
C GLU A 259 13.07 8.33 -16.82
N SER A 260 12.45 8.12 -15.66
CA SER A 260 12.62 8.99 -14.48
C SER A 260 13.95 8.75 -13.78
N ASP A 261 14.49 9.77 -13.12
CA ASP A 261 15.72 9.67 -12.32
C ASP A 261 15.43 9.36 -10.84
N ALA A 262 14.27 9.77 -10.33
CA ALA A 262 13.80 9.41 -9.00
C ALA A 262 12.28 9.39 -8.93
N PHE A 263 11.76 8.70 -7.92
CA PHE A 263 10.34 8.69 -7.60
C PHE A 263 10.05 9.59 -6.39
N ILE A 264 9.07 10.50 -6.51
CA ILE A 264 8.73 11.44 -5.44
C ILE A 264 7.34 11.13 -4.86
N MET A 265 7.25 11.09 -3.53
CA MET A 265 5.98 10.94 -2.83
C MET A 265 5.99 11.75 -1.53
N THR A 266 5.17 12.80 -1.50
CA THR A 266 5.09 13.75 -0.39
C THR A 266 3.86 13.52 0.49
N SER A 267 3.35 12.29 0.52
CA SER A 267 2.11 11.93 1.23
C SER A 267 2.14 12.29 2.70
N ARG A 268 1.02 12.84 3.19
CA ARG A 268 0.82 13.08 4.64
C ARG A 268 0.58 11.78 5.40
N PHE A 269 -0.03 10.80 4.76
CA PHE A 269 -0.24 9.47 5.34
C PHE A 269 -0.48 8.43 4.25
N GLU A 270 0.10 7.25 4.43
CA GLU A 270 -0.08 6.04 3.63
C GLU A 270 -0.28 4.82 4.55
N GLY A 271 -0.86 3.75 4.00
CA GLY A 271 -0.72 2.43 4.61
C GLY A 271 0.63 1.82 4.22
N LEU A 272 0.65 1.16 3.08
CA LEU A 272 1.88 0.74 2.40
C LEU A 272 1.86 1.34 0.99
N PRO A 273 2.82 2.21 0.62
CA PRO A 273 2.80 2.93 -0.65
C PRO A 273 3.33 2.05 -1.79
N MET A 274 2.46 1.21 -2.37
CA MET A 274 2.84 0.27 -3.44
C MET A 274 3.52 0.94 -4.63
N GLY A 275 3.13 2.17 -4.99
CA GLY A 275 3.80 2.93 -6.06
C GLY A 275 5.27 3.22 -5.76
N MET A 276 5.59 3.49 -4.49
CA MET A 276 6.97 3.69 -4.03
C MET A 276 7.77 2.38 -4.09
N ILE A 277 7.19 1.29 -3.55
CA ILE A 277 7.85 -0.03 -3.57
C ILE A 277 8.11 -0.47 -5.01
N GLU A 278 7.17 -0.20 -5.91
CA GLU A 278 7.33 -0.50 -7.34
C GLU A 278 8.44 0.34 -7.97
N ALA A 279 8.54 1.61 -7.66
CA ALA A 279 9.62 2.48 -8.14
C ALA A 279 11.00 1.99 -7.65
N LEU A 280 11.09 1.63 -6.36
CA LEU A 280 12.31 1.01 -5.82
C LEU A 280 12.69 -0.30 -6.55
N ALA A 281 11.70 -1.10 -6.95
CA ALA A 281 11.92 -2.34 -7.71
C ALA A 281 12.40 -2.08 -9.16
N TYR A 282 12.13 -0.91 -9.71
CA TYR A 282 12.76 -0.45 -10.97
C TYR A 282 14.15 0.16 -10.75
N GLY A 283 14.61 0.28 -9.52
CA GLY A 283 15.89 0.92 -9.19
C GLY A 283 15.80 2.45 -9.15
N LEU A 284 14.62 3.04 -8.94
CA LEU A 284 14.49 4.47 -8.76
C LEU A 284 14.78 4.86 -7.32
N PRO A 285 15.75 5.73 -7.05
CA PRO A 285 15.87 6.39 -5.76
C PRO A 285 14.59 7.13 -5.39
N ALA A 286 14.26 7.16 -4.11
CA ALA A 286 13.02 7.74 -3.63
C ALA A 286 13.21 9.09 -2.94
N LEU A 287 12.31 10.05 -3.22
CA LEU A 287 12.11 11.25 -2.42
C LEU A 287 10.82 11.06 -1.60
N ALA A 288 10.94 10.86 -0.29
CA ALA A 288 9.84 10.41 0.54
C ALA A 288 9.68 11.24 1.82
N THR A 289 8.44 11.68 2.10
CA THR A 289 8.10 12.24 3.41
C THR A 289 7.82 11.14 4.43
N THR A 290 7.95 11.46 5.72
CA THR A 290 7.66 10.52 6.83
C THR A 290 6.24 9.93 6.75
N GLY A 291 5.28 10.66 6.19
CA GLY A 291 3.91 10.16 6.01
C GLY A 291 3.76 9.04 4.98
N THR A 292 4.80 8.71 4.22
CA THR A 292 4.80 7.56 3.31
C THR A 292 4.90 6.21 4.03
N ASN A 293 5.29 6.22 5.32
CA ASN A 293 5.56 5.03 6.13
C ASN A 293 6.71 4.13 5.60
N LEU A 294 7.56 4.65 4.72
CA LEU A 294 8.79 4.01 4.22
C LEU A 294 10.03 4.93 4.32
N ALA A 295 9.86 6.12 4.88
CA ALA A 295 10.95 7.09 4.92
C ALA A 295 12.14 6.61 5.78
N GLU A 296 11.90 5.86 6.85
CA GLU A 296 12.95 5.32 7.70
C GLU A 296 13.74 4.24 6.96
N GLU A 297 13.06 3.29 6.31
CA GLU A 297 13.68 2.22 5.53
C GLU A 297 14.48 2.78 4.34
N ILE A 298 13.94 3.80 3.64
CA ILE A 298 14.63 4.47 2.53
C ILE A 298 15.90 5.17 3.03
N ARG A 299 15.83 5.87 4.16
CA ARG A 299 16.99 6.55 4.77
C ARG A 299 18.04 5.54 5.20
N ASP A 300 17.63 4.51 5.94
CA ASP A 300 18.55 3.53 6.54
C ASP A 300 19.23 2.65 5.48
N ALA A 301 18.55 2.41 4.35
CA ALA A 301 19.12 1.74 3.18
C ALA A 301 19.89 2.69 2.26
N GLU A 302 19.93 3.99 2.52
CA GLU A 302 20.46 5.02 1.61
C GLU A 302 19.84 4.95 0.18
N ALA A 303 18.57 4.52 0.08
CA ALA A 303 17.87 4.31 -1.19
C ALA A 303 17.18 5.60 -1.74
N GLY A 304 17.50 6.75 -1.16
CA GLY A 304 16.91 8.02 -1.57
C GLY A 304 17.11 9.14 -0.56
N TRP A 305 16.20 10.10 -0.56
CA TRP A 305 16.19 11.29 0.33
C TRP A 305 14.87 11.35 1.06
N THR A 306 14.90 11.78 2.31
CA THR A 306 13.70 11.81 3.15
C THR A 306 13.53 13.14 3.86
N SER A 307 12.29 13.49 4.19
CA SER A 307 11.96 14.67 4.98
C SER A 307 10.73 14.43 5.87
N ASP A 308 10.47 15.37 6.77
CA ASP A 308 9.17 15.50 7.40
C ASP A 308 8.10 15.98 6.40
N ASN A 309 6.84 16.04 6.85
CA ASN A 309 5.69 16.49 6.06
C ASN A 309 5.55 18.03 6.03
N SER A 310 6.64 18.78 6.11
CA SER A 310 6.63 20.23 6.02
C SER A 310 7.09 20.73 4.64
N VAL A 311 6.63 21.91 4.27
CA VAL A 311 7.06 22.60 3.03
C VAL A 311 8.58 22.82 3.03
N ASP A 312 9.15 23.20 4.18
CA ASP A 312 10.59 23.43 4.31
C ASP A 312 11.41 22.13 4.22
N GLY A 313 10.92 21.06 4.88
CA GLY A 313 11.54 19.74 4.80
C GLY A 313 11.56 19.21 3.36
N ILE A 314 10.44 19.30 2.63
CA ILE A 314 10.35 18.89 1.22
C ILE A 314 11.28 19.73 0.34
N ALA A 315 11.35 21.04 0.56
CA ALA A 315 12.26 21.90 -0.20
C ALA A 315 13.74 21.53 0.06
N GLN A 316 14.10 21.21 1.30
CA GLN A 316 15.46 20.74 1.64
C GLN A 316 15.76 19.36 1.02
N MET A 317 14.79 18.43 1.04
CA MET A 317 14.90 17.12 0.40
C MET A 317 15.15 17.27 -1.11
N LEU A 318 14.41 18.14 -1.79
CA LEU A 318 14.61 18.43 -3.22
C LEU A 318 16.00 19.02 -3.48
N ARG A 319 16.47 19.98 -2.66
CA ARG A 319 17.84 20.51 -2.76
C ARG A 319 18.91 19.43 -2.61
N ALA A 320 18.73 18.56 -1.61
CA ALA A 320 19.66 17.46 -1.37
C ALA A 320 19.71 16.51 -2.57
N ALA A 321 18.56 16.16 -3.15
CA ALA A 321 18.50 15.32 -4.34
C ALA A 321 19.16 15.97 -5.55
N VAL A 322 18.98 17.27 -5.75
CA VAL A 322 19.63 18.03 -6.85
C VAL A 322 21.15 18.10 -6.66
N ALA A 323 21.60 18.31 -5.43
CA ALA A 323 23.05 18.42 -5.13
C ALA A 323 23.79 17.08 -5.20
N ASP A 324 23.09 15.97 -5.01
CA ASP A 324 23.66 14.62 -4.84
C ASP A 324 23.64 13.79 -6.15
N LYS A 325 23.77 14.46 -7.30
CA LYS A 325 23.58 13.89 -8.63
C LYS A 325 24.47 12.68 -8.91
N ASP A 326 25.70 12.74 -8.45
CA ASP A 326 26.70 11.69 -8.68
C ASP A 326 26.38 10.39 -7.91
N ARG A 327 25.53 10.44 -6.89
CA ARG A 327 25.15 9.28 -6.07
C ARG A 327 23.89 8.57 -6.54
N TYR A 328 23.24 9.01 -7.61
CA TYR A 328 22.04 8.33 -8.14
C TYR A 328 22.27 6.86 -8.50
N PRO A 329 23.41 6.48 -9.16
CA PRO A 329 23.69 5.07 -9.43
C PRO A 329 23.82 4.22 -8.15
N GLU A 330 24.48 4.73 -7.11
CA GLU A 330 24.61 4.06 -5.82
C GLU A 330 23.23 3.90 -5.14
N ARG A 331 22.46 4.99 -5.06
CA ARG A 331 21.11 4.97 -4.47
C ARG A 331 20.15 4.06 -5.24
N SER A 332 20.33 3.92 -6.54
CA SER A 332 19.59 2.99 -7.38
C SER A 332 19.85 1.54 -6.99
N GLN A 333 21.10 1.15 -6.78
CA GLN A 333 21.43 -0.19 -6.30
C GLN A 333 20.86 -0.46 -4.91
N ASN A 334 20.92 0.54 -4.03
CA ASN A 334 20.32 0.48 -2.71
C ASN A 334 18.78 0.35 -2.77
N ALA A 335 18.13 1.04 -3.72
CA ALA A 335 16.70 0.94 -3.97
C ALA A 335 16.30 -0.49 -4.41
N LEU A 336 17.06 -1.10 -5.32
CA LEU A 336 16.87 -2.50 -5.71
C LEU A 336 17.06 -3.45 -4.52
N GLY A 337 18.10 -3.24 -3.71
CA GLY A 337 18.35 -4.03 -2.49
C GLY A 337 17.21 -3.91 -1.48
N LEU A 338 16.70 -2.69 -1.26
CA LEU A 338 15.54 -2.45 -0.38
C LEU A 338 14.28 -3.13 -0.93
N SER A 339 14.02 -3.02 -2.24
CA SER A 339 12.83 -3.61 -2.86
C SER A 339 12.80 -5.14 -2.77
N ALA A 340 13.96 -5.81 -2.71
CA ALA A 340 14.05 -7.25 -2.59
C ALA A 340 13.39 -7.80 -1.31
N GLN A 341 13.28 -6.99 -0.25
CA GLN A 341 12.59 -7.35 0.99
C GLN A 341 11.07 -7.48 0.81
N TYR A 342 10.53 -6.95 -0.29
CA TYR A 342 9.12 -7.01 -0.65
C TYR A 342 8.82 -8.11 -1.68
N ASN A 343 9.67 -9.13 -1.81
CA ASN A 343 9.42 -10.27 -2.67
C ASN A 343 8.24 -11.11 -2.14
N TRP A 344 7.25 -11.39 -2.99
CA TRP A 344 6.04 -12.12 -2.60
C TRP A 344 6.32 -13.51 -2.03
N GLN A 345 7.35 -14.22 -2.51
CA GLN A 345 7.68 -15.55 -2.00
C GLN A 345 8.18 -15.46 -0.54
N ALA A 346 9.11 -14.56 -0.26
CA ALA A 346 9.61 -14.32 1.09
C ALA A 346 8.49 -13.86 2.05
N ILE A 347 7.56 -13.03 1.54
CA ILE A 347 6.38 -12.58 2.29
C ILE A 347 5.45 -13.74 2.62
N ALA A 348 5.19 -14.65 1.67
CA ALA A 348 4.36 -15.83 1.91
C ALA A 348 5.00 -16.77 2.95
N GLU A 349 6.33 -16.97 2.90
CA GLU A 349 7.07 -17.76 3.90
C GLU A 349 6.98 -17.14 5.29
N LYS A 350 7.16 -15.82 5.40
CA LYS A 350 6.99 -15.10 6.67
C LYS A 350 5.56 -15.21 7.19
N THR A 351 4.56 -15.07 6.32
CA THR A 351 3.13 -15.21 6.67
C THR A 351 2.84 -16.61 7.19
N HIS A 352 3.36 -17.65 6.51
CA HIS A 352 3.24 -19.04 6.96
C HIS A 352 3.82 -19.26 8.36
N GLY A 353 5.00 -18.68 8.63
CA GLY A 353 5.64 -18.75 9.96
C GLY A 353 4.78 -18.12 11.05
N GLU A 354 4.22 -16.93 10.81
CA GLU A 354 3.32 -16.26 11.76
C GLU A 354 2.03 -17.05 11.99
N PHE A 355 1.42 -17.60 10.94
CA PHE A 355 0.23 -18.44 11.07
C PHE A 355 0.51 -19.72 11.85
N SER A 356 1.65 -20.37 11.59
CA SER A 356 2.10 -21.53 12.34
C SER A 356 2.27 -21.24 13.84
N ASN A 357 2.86 -20.09 14.17
CA ASN A 357 3.00 -19.63 15.55
C ASN A 357 1.65 -19.42 16.24
N ILE A 358 0.67 -18.83 15.53
CA ILE A 358 -0.69 -18.60 16.05
C ILE A 358 -1.38 -19.94 16.33
N ILE A 359 -1.35 -20.89 15.39
CA ILE A 359 -2.00 -22.19 15.52
C ILE A 359 -1.39 -22.99 16.69
N ASN A 360 -0.07 -22.94 16.86
CA ASN A 360 0.63 -23.67 17.92
C ASN A 360 0.40 -23.07 19.32
N ARG A 361 0.15 -21.77 19.44
CA ARG A 361 -0.23 -21.13 20.72
C ARG A 361 -1.67 -21.44 21.14
N GLY A 362 -2.52 -21.86 20.21
CA GLY A 362 -3.92 -22.22 20.48
C GLY A 362 -4.16 -23.69 20.83
N LYS A 363 -3.12 -24.52 20.70
CA LYS A 363 -3.12 -25.94 21.13
C LYS A 363 -2.60 -26.04 22.55
#